data_d947a80a159c26077dfa3d8dd0ecd92d
#
_entry.id   d947a80a159c26077dfa3d8dd0ecd92d
#
_cell.length_a   1.000
_cell.length_b   1.000
_cell.length_c   1.000
_cell.angle_alpha   90.00
_cell.angle_beta   90.00
_cell.angle_gamma   90.00
#
_symmetry.space_group_name_H-M   'P 1'
#
loop_
_entity.id
_entity.type
_entity.pdbx_description
1 polymer ?
#
loop_
_entity_poly.entity_id
_entity_poly.type
_entity_poly.pdbx_seq_one_letter_code
_entity_poly.pdbx_strand_id
1 'polypeptide(L)'
;MENHFDKNYELEERLKESGKLEQVKMIQDIADMANIYYIRQKEPKGLGHAVLCAKSFIGDEPFAVLLGDDVVVNKEGKPALKQLIEQYEQTSASVVGVQTVAKKDVSKYGIVEPSKSHPAKGRLVKLTDMVEKPAPEKAPSQMAVLGRYVLTPEIFELLETQGKGAGGEIQLTDAIKRLLDRQAVYAYDFEGKRYDVGDKFGFIKATI
;
A
#
# COMPACT_ATOMS: atom_id res chain seq x y z
N MET A 1 -14.15 -4.28 -11.11
CA MET A 1 -13.87 -4.71 -9.74
C MET A 1 -15.11 -4.68 -8.86
N GLU A 2 -15.89 -3.59 -8.86
CA GLU A 2 -17.08 -3.45 -8.03
C GLU A 2 -17.99 -4.70 -8.12
N ASN A 3 -18.45 -5.04 -9.31
CA ASN A 3 -19.36 -6.18 -9.54
C ASN A 3 -18.78 -7.57 -9.21
N HIS A 4 -17.47 -7.69 -8.93
CA HIS A 4 -16.87 -8.98 -8.63
C HIS A 4 -16.98 -9.35 -7.14
N PHE A 5 -16.97 -8.34 -6.28
CA PHE A 5 -17.05 -8.49 -4.83
C PHE A 5 -18.40 -8.03 -4.27
N ASP A 6 -19.39 -7.87 -5.13
CA ASP A 6 -20.75 -7.49 -4.74
C ASP A 6 -21.74 -8.56 -5.16
N LYS A 7 -22.91 -8.55 -4.56
CA LYS A 7 -23.97 -9.49 -4.84
C LYS A 7 -24.54 -9.28 -6.25
N ASN A 8 -24.46 -10.29 -7.09
CA ASN A 8 -24.95 -10.26 -8.45
C ASN A 8 -26.18 -11.16 -8.63
N TYR A 9 -27.36 -10.61 -8.35
CA TYR A 9 -28.61 -11.34 -8.39
C TYR A 9 -28.89 -12.01 -9.75
N GLU A 10 -28.62 -11.33 -10.86
CA GLU A 10 -28.88 -11.86 -12.19
C GLU A 10 -28.02 -13.09 -12.49
N LEU A 11 -26.73 -13.03 -12.14
CA LEU A 11 -25.83 -14.16 -12.32
C LEU A 11 -26.21 -15.33 -11.39
N GLU A 12 -26.54 -15.04 -10.12
CA GLU A 12 -26.96 -16.07 -9.17
C GLU A 12 -28.21 -16.81 -9.66
N GLU A 13 -29.23 -16.10 -10.11
CA GLU A 13 -30.47 -16.72 -10.61
C GLU A 13 -30.22 -17.57 -11.86
N ARG A 14 -29.45 -17.08 -12.84
CA ARG A 14 -29.09 -17.87 -14.04
C ARG A 14 -28.33 -19.15 -13.69
N LEU A 15 -27.42 -19.09 -12.70
CA LEU A 15 -26.68 -20.28 -12.24
C LEU A 15 -27.59 -21.25 -11.51
N LYS A 16 -28.54 -20.79 -10.69
CA LYS A 16 -29.55 -21.63 -10.01
C LYS A 16 -30.46 -22.33 -11.04
N GLU A 17 -30.99 -21.61 -12.01
CA GLU A 17 -31.82 -22.16 -13.08
C GLU A 17 -31.09 -23.22 -13.92
N SER A 18 -29.77 -23.04 -14.07
CA SER A 18 -28.90 -24.00 -14.76
C SER A 18 -28.43 -25.17 -13.87
N GLY A 19 -28.88 -25.25 -12.62
CA GLY A 19 -28.50 -26.29 -11.64
C GLY A 19 -27.06 -26.21 -11.14
N LYS A 20 -26.35 -25.08 -11.36
CA LYS A 20 -24.94 -24.90 -11.03
C LYS A 20 -24.74 -24.37 -9.59
N LEU A 21 -25.26 -25.09 -8.61
CA LEU A 21 -25.30 -24.65 -7.20
C LEU A 21 -23.92 -24.43 -6.58
N GLU A 22 -22.92 -25.20 -6.97
CA GLU A 22 -21.52 -24.98 -6.50
C GLU A 22 -20.97 -23.65 -6.98
N GLN A 23 -21.29 -23.23 -8.20
CA GLN A 23 -20.87 -21.92 -8.73
C GLN A 23 -21.62 -20.77 -8.02
N VAL A 24 -22.90 -20.96 -7.70
CA VAL A 24 -23.65 -19.97 -6.87
C VAL A 24 -22.94 -19.77 -5.55
N LYS A 25 -22.61 -20.87 -4.86
CA LYS A 25 -21.90 -20.78 -3.59
C LYS A 25 -20.55 -20.06 -3.73
N MET A 26 -19.77 -20.39 -4.75
CA MET A 26 -18.48 -19.76 -5.00
C MET A 26 -18.58 -18.25 -5.14
N ILE A 27 -19.54 -17.73 -5.92
CA ILE A 27 -19.69 -16.26 -6.10
C ILE A 27 -20.23 -15.58 -4.83
N GLN A 28 -21.07 -16.26 -4.05
CA GLN A 28 -21.52 -15.76 -2.75
C GLN A 28 -20.36 -15.72 -1.75
N ASP A 29 -19.57 -16.76 -1.65
CA ASP A 29 -18.39 -16.82 -0.79
C ASP A 29 -17.37 -15.68 -1.13
N ILE A 30 -17.25 -15.30 -2.42
CA ILE A 30 -16.42 -14.17 -2.86
C ILE A 30 -17.03 -12.84 -2.39
N ALA A 31 -18.34 -12.65 -2.55
CA ALA A 31 -19.02 -11.42 -2.14
C ALA A 31 -18.98 -11.23 -0.60
N ASP A 32 -19.01 -12.33 0.15
CA ASP A 32 -19.00 -12.33 1.62
C ASP A 32 -17.58 -12.25 2.22
N MET A 33 -16.52 -12.26 1.38
CA MET A 33 -15.11 -12.22 1.85
C MET A 33 -14.77 -10.94 2.62
N ALA A 34 -15.35 -9.79 2.25
CA ALA A 34 -15.07 -8.50 2.87
C ALA A 34 -16.20 -7.50 2.62
N ASN A 35 -16.40 -6.59 3.57
CA ASN A 35 -17.24 -5.43 3.36
C ASN A 35 -16.46 -4.38 2.56
N ILE A 36 -16.85 -4.15 1.31
CA ILE A 36 -16.16 -3.22 0.42
C ILE A 36 -16.99 -1.94 0.27
N TYR A 37 -16.31 -0.80 0.47
CA TYR A 37 -16.87 0.53 0.29
C TYR A 37 -16.09 1.27 -0.79
N TYR A 38 -16.80 1.93 -1.69
CA TYR A 38 -16.20 2.63 -2.82
C TYR A 38 -16.19 4.14 -2.59
N ILE A 39 -15.00 4.72 -2.52
CA ILE A 39 -14.81 6.16 -2.41
C ILE A 39 -14.18 6.67 -3.69
N ARG A 40 -14.85 7.61 -4.36
CA ARG A 40 -14.38 8.15 -5.62
C ARG A 40 -13.44 9.34 -5.42
N GLN A 41 -12.22 9.21 -5.92
CA GLN A 41 -11.36 10.36 -6.16
C GLN A 41 -11.86 11.10 -7.41
N LYS A 42 -12.58 12.22 -7.23
CA LYS A 42 -13.21 12.96 -8.35
C LYS A 42 -12.18 13.59 -9.30
N GLU A 43 -11.03 13.99 -8.78
CA GLU A 43 -9.94 14.61 -9.51
C GLU A 43 -8.64 13.85 -9.23
N PRO A 44 -7.89 13.40 -10.25
CA PRO A 44 -6.65 12.63 -10.08
C PRO A 44 -5.51 13.56 -9.67
N LYS A 45 -5.40 13.87 -8.37
CA LYS A 45 -4.37 14.77 -7.82
C LYS A 45 -3.18 14.02 -7.19
N GLY A 46 -3.04 12.73 -7.42
CA GLY A 46 -1.97 11.88 -6.91
C GLY A 46 -2.40 10.95 -5.78
N LEU A 47 -1.47 10.07 -5.35
CA LEU A 47 -1.71 9.04 -4.35
C LEU A 47 -2.07 9.61 -2.98
N GLY A 48 -1.38 10.66 -2.53
CA GLY A 48 -1.70 11.31 -1.25
C GLY A 48 -3.13 11.84 -1.23
N HIS A 49 -3.61 12.42 -2.34
CA HIS A 49 -4.99 12.86 -2.45
C HIS A 49 -5.99 11.70 -2.45
N ALA A 50 -5.65 10.57 -3.08
CA ALA A 50 -6.50 9.37 -3.03
C ALA A 50 -6.67 8.86 -1.60
N VAL A 51 -5.59 8.82 -0.83
CA VAL A 51 -5.62 8.47 0.60
C VAL A 51 -6.46 9.49 1.39
N LEU A 52 -6.29 10.79 1.13
CA LEU A 52 -7.06 11.85 1.79
C LEU A 52 -8.57 11.72 1.56
N CYS A 53 -9.00 11.26 0.38
CA CYS A 53 -10.41 11.02 0.08
C CYS A 53 -11.06 9.99 1.03
N ALA A 54 -10.28 9.12 1.65
CA ALA A 54 -10.77 8.13 2.59
C ALA A 54 -10.90 8.65 4.04
N LYS A 55 -10.45 9.88 4.35
CA LYS A 55 -10.40 10.43 5.72
C LYS A 55 -11.72 10.30 6.46
N SER A 56 -12.83 10.71 5.85
CA SER A 56 -14.15 10.69 6.49
C SER A 56 -14.69 9.28 6.75
N PHE A 57 -14.18 8.28 6.03
CA PHE A 57 -14.53 6.88 6.23
C PHE A 57 -13.68 6.22 7.32
N ILE A 58 -12.38 6.53 7.34
CA ILE A 58 -11.43 5.95 8.30
C ILE A 58 -11.56 6.61 9.68
N GLY A 59 -11.80 7.92 9.75
CA GLY A 59 -11.83 8.66 11.01
C GLY A 59 -10.45 8.70 11.67
N ASP A 60 -10.42 8.44 12.98
CA ASP A 60 -9.22 8.53 13.82
C ASP A 60 -8.56 7.15 14.07
N GLU A 61 -8.83 6.18 13.21
CA GLU A 61 -8.29 4.83 13.32
C GLU A 61 -7.00 4.67 12.51
N PRO A 62 -6.04 3.84 12.96
CA PRO A 62 -4.93 3.40 12.11
C PRO A 62 -5.46 2.54 10.97
N PHE A 63 -4.85 2.68 9.80
CA PHE A 63 -5.32 2.02 8.59
C PHE A 63 -4.20 1.52 7.70
N ALA A 64 -4.52 0.55 6.87
CA ALA A 64 -3.61 0.05 5.86
C ALA A 64 -3.89 0.66 4.48
N VAL A 65 -2.83 0.94 3.72
CA VAL A 65 -2.90 1.30 2.31
C VAL A 65 -2.24 0.20 1.49
N LEU A 66 -2.97 -0.31 0.50
CA LEU A 66 -2.48 -1.30 -0.45
C LEU A 66 -2.67 -0.75 -1.87
N LEU A 67 -1.58 -0.62 -2.63
CA LEU A 67 -1.67 -0.24 -4.03
C LEU A 67 -2.10 -1.45 -4.85
N GLY A 68 -3.10 -1.26 -5.73
CA GLY A 68 -3.72 -2.35 -6.47
C GLY A 68 -2.85 -2.92 -7.60
N ASP A 69 -1.83 -2.19 -8.00
CA ASP A 69 -0.84 -2.59 -9.00
C ASP A 69 0.39 -3.33 -8.41
N ASP A 70 0.45 -3.47 -7.10
CA ASP A 70 1.48 -4.23 -6.41
C ASP A 70 0.91 -5.54 -5.85
N VAL A 71 1.27 -6.68 -6.43
CA VAL A 71 0.89 -8.00 -5.92
C VAL A 71 2.08 -8.61 -5.18
N VAL A 72 1.88 -9.02 -3.93
CA VAL A 72 2.91 -9.70 -3.13
C VAL A 72 2.45 -11.09 -2.75
N VAL A 73 3.25 -12.09 -3.07
CA VAL A 73 2.99 -13.50 -2.76
C VAL A 73 4.06 -14.01 -1.80
N ASN A 74 3.64 -14.52 -0.66
CA ASN A 74 4.49 -15.25 0.29
C ASN A 74 3.84 -16.61 0.57
N LYS A 75 4.29 -17.65 -0.14
CA LYS A 75 3.66 -18.98 -0.11
C LYS A 75 3.87 -19.73 1.20
N GLU A 76 4.99 -19.48 1.86
CA GLU A 76 5.44 -20.22 3.05
C GLU A 76 5.37 -19.40 4.34
N GLY A 77 5.02 -18.12 4.22
CA GLY A 77 5.03 -17.18 5.33
C GLY A 77 3.78 -16.32 5.41
N LYS A 78 3.81 -15.34 6.30
CA LYS A 78 2.71 -14.39 6.50
C LYS A 78 2.57 -13.46 5.30
N PRO A 79 1.35 -13.06 4.92
CA PRO A 79 1.14 -12.01 3.93
C PRO A 79 1.90 -10.73 4.31
N ALA A 80 2.42 -9.98 3.32
CA ALA A 80 3.22 -8.78 3.58
C ALA A 80 2.51 -7.77 4.49
N LEU A 81 1.22 -7.54 4.26
CA LEU A 81 0.45 -6.64 5.13
C LEU A 81 0.39 -7.11 6.58
N LYS A 82 0.21 -8.41 6.82
CA LYS A 82 0.21 -8.96 8.19
C LYS A 82 1.55 -8.74 8.89
N GLN A 83 2.65 -8.87 8.14
CA GLN A 83 3.98 -8.57 8.68
C GLN A 83 4.09 -7.09 9.12
N LEU A 84 3.56 -6.14 8.33
CA LEU A 84 3.57 -4.72 8.70
C LEU A 84 2.66 -4.43 9.90
N ILE A 85 1.47 -5.03 9.95
CA ILE A 85 0.53 -4.87 11.07
C ILE A 85 1.19 -5.30 12.39
N GLU A 86 1.90 -6.43 12.40
CA GLU A 86 2.62 -6.91 13.58
C GLU A 86 3.73 -5.92 14.05
N GLN A 87 4.36 -5.19 13.12
CA GLN A 87 5.30 -4.14 13.48
C GLN A 87 4.58 -2.90 14.03
N TYR A 88 3.44 -2.54 13.45
CA TYR A 88 2.60 -1.47 13.98
C TYR A 88 2.12 -1.81 15.42
N GLU A 89 1.65 -3.02 15.66
CA GLU A 89 1.21 -3.49 17.00
C GLU A 89 2.34 -3.39 18.05
N GLN A 90 3.61 -3.57 17.65
CA GLN A 90 4.77 -3.47 18.54
C GLN A 90 5.23 -2.02 18.75
N THR A 91 5.07 -1.15 17.76
CA THR A 91 5.66 0.20 17.79
C THR A 91 4.64 1.30 18.02
N SER A 92 3.36 1.04 17.78
CA SER A 92 2.25 2.00 17.71
C SER A 92 2.58 3.20 16.80
N ALA A 93 3.37 2.98 15.75
CA ALA A 93 3.83 4.00 14.82
C ALA A 93 3.65 3.56 13.38
N SER A 94 3.55 4.52 12.47
CA SER A 94 3.40 4.25 11.03
C SER A 94 4.53 3.37 10.50
N VAL A 95 4.18 2.37 9.68
CA VAL A 95 5.11 1.41 9.08
C VAL A 95 4.93 1.41 7.56
N VAL A 96 6.01 1.56 6.82
CA VAL A 96 6.03 1.43 5.36
C VAL A 96 6.71 0.13 4.95
N GLY A 97 6.11 -0.59 4.01
CA GLY A 97 6.68 -1.82 3.46
C GLY A 97 7.75 -1.51 2.42
N VAL A 98 8.94 -2.06 2.60
CA VAL A 98 10.06 -1.83 1.69
C VAL A 98 10.71 -3.14 1.23
N GLN A 99 11.41 -3.07 0.11
CA GLN A 99 12.41 -4.07 -0.30
C GLN A 99 13.57 -3.36 -0.99
N THR A 100 14.74 -4.00 -1.02
CA THR A 100 15.90 -3.50 -1.74
C THR A 100 15.70 -3.66 -3.24
N VAL A 101 15.86 -2.57 -3.99
CA VAL A 101 15.80 -2.56 -5.45
C VAL A 101 17.19 -2.29 -6.07
N ALA A 102 17.35 -2.58 -7.36
CA ALA A 102 18.58 -2.23 -8.06
C ALA A 102 18.74 -0.70 -8.12
N LYS A 103 19.98 -0.20 -8.04
CA LYS A 103 20.28 1.23 -8.04
C LYS A 103 19.67 1.98 -9.23
N LYS A 104 19.61 1.37 -10.41
CA LYS A 104 18.98 1.95 -11.60
C LYS A 104 17.47 2.13 -11.51
N ASP A 105 16.82 1.42 -10.60
CA ASP A 105 15.36 1.41 -10.46
C ASP A 105 14.85 2.31 -9.33
N VAL A 106 15.74 2.92 -8.53
CA VAL A 106 15.33 3.79 -7.40
C VAL A 106 14.48 4.98 -7.84
N SER A 107 14.68 5.48 -9.05
CA SER A 107 13.91 6.59 -9.63
C SER A 107 12.44 6.26 -9.95
N LYS A 108 12.03 5.01 -9.74
CA LYS A 108 10.63 4.59 -9.93
C LYS A 108 9.80 4.67 -8.65
N TYR A 109 10.44 4.78 -7.48
CA TYR A 109 9.83 4.58 -6.16
C TYR A 109 10.15 5.70 -5.19
N GLY A 110 9.36 5.80 -4.13
CA GLY A 110 9.78 6.49 -2.91
C GLY A 110 10.91 5.70 -2.25
N ILE A 111 12.02 6.38 -1.94
CA ILE A 111 13.20 5.77 -1.30
C ILE A 111 13.32 6.27 0.13
N VAL A 112 13.51 5.36 1.07
CA VAL A 112 13.65 5.71 2.49
C VAL A 112 15.10 5.89 2.89
N GLU A 113 15.35 6.75 3.89
CA GLU A 113 16.63 6.87 4.58
C GLU A 113 16.56 6.23 5.97
N PRO A 114 17.22 5.08 6.19
CA PRO A 114 17.31 4.47 7.50
C PRO A 114 18.13 5.30 8.48
N SER A 115 17.70 5.34 9.74
CA SER A 115 18.43 6.01 10.80
C SER A 115 19.76 5.31 11.09
N LYS A 116 20.84 6.08 11.10
CA LYS A 116 22.18 5.60 11.48
C LYS A 116 22.35 5.49 13.00
N SER A 117 21.58 6.27 13.77
CA SER A 117 21.65 6.30 15.24
C SER A 117 20.81 5.23 15.91
N HIS A 118 19.89 4.60 15.17
CA HIS A 118 19.03 3.53 15.67
C HIS A 118 19.27 2.28 14.85
N PRO A 119 20.01 1.30 15.36
CA PRO A 119 20.30 0.06 14.63
C PRO A 119 18.99 -0.68 14.30
N ALA A 120 18.99 -1.35 13.17
CA ALA A 120 17.88 -2.18 12.74
C ALA A 120 17.58 -3.27 13.78
N LYS A 121 16.30 -3.52 14.03
CA LYS A 121 15.83 -4.67 14.81
C LYS A 121 15.31 -5.72 13.81
N GLY A 122 16.18 -6.64 13.42
CA GLY A 122 15.88 -7.57 12.36
C GLY A 122 15.60 -6.84 11.03
N ARG A 123 14.38 -6.94 10.51
CA ARG A 123 13.94 -6.31 9.27
C ARG A 123 13.29 -4.93 9.47
N LEU A 124 13.13 -4.48 10.71
CA LEU A 124 12.52 -3.20 11.05
C LEU A 124 13.60 -2.14 11.23
N VAL A 125 13.49 -1.02 10.52
CA VAL A 125 14.39 0.13 10.62
C VAL A 125 13.60 1.41 10.87
N LYS A 126 14.10 2.27 11.77
CA LYS A 126 13.57 3.61 11.98
C LYS A 126 14.02 4.52 10.83
N LEU A 127 13.13 5.38 10.35
CA LEU A 127 13.42 6.31 9.25
C LEU A 127 13.87 7.67 9.77
N THR A 128 14.67 8.36 8.96
CA THR A 128 15.06 9.77 9.14
C THR A 128 14.61 10.64 7.98
N ASP A 129 14.44 10.07 6.79
CA ASP A 129 13.95 10.80 5.62
C ASP A 129 13.28 9.85 4.59
N MET A 130 12.55 10.46 3.64
CA MET A 130 12.01 9.82 2.44
C MET A 130 12.09 10.77 1.26
N VAL A 131 12.40 10.24 0.08
CA VAL A 131 12.49 11.03 -1.16
C VAL A 131 11.72 10.32 -2.27
N GLU A 132 10.78 11.03 -2.89
CA GLU A 132 9.99 10.51 -4.02
C GLU A 132 10.82 10.51 -5.31
N LYS A 133 10.98 9.35 -5.93
CA LYS A 133 11.61 9.15 -7.24
C LYS A 133 12.95 9.90 -7.41
N PRO A 134 13.92 9.71 -6.49
CA PRO A 134 15.19 10.41 -6.59
C PRO A 134 15.99 9.96 -7.81
N ALA A 135 16.83 10.83 -8.32
CA ALA A 135 17.89 10.41 -9.25
C ALA A 135 18.81 9.38 -8.58
N PRO A 136 19.32 8.36 -9.30
CA PRO A 136 20.09 7.27 -8.70
C PRO A 136 21.31 7.70 -7.89
N GLU A 137 21.92 8.83 -8.25
CA GLU A 137 23.07 9.41 -7.54
C GLU A 137 22.68 10.19 -6.28
N LYS A 138 21.39 10.56 -6.14
CA LYS A 138 20.85 11.31 -5.00
C LYS A 138 20.00 10.44 -4.06
N ALA A 139 19.78 9.18 -4.41
CA ALA A 139 19.00 8.26 -3.59
C ALA A 139 19.72 7.99 -2.25
N PRO A 140 19.04 8.20 -1.10
CA PRO A 140 19.65 8.00 0.22
C PRO A 140 19.96 6.53 0.52
N SER A 141 19.26 5.62 -0.15
CA SER A 141 19.45 4.16 -0.04
C SER A 141 18.92 3.45 -1.28
N GLN A 142 18.84 2.12 -1.24
CA GLN A 142 18.15 1.30 -2.23
C GLN A 142 16.86 0.66 -1.66
N MET A 143 16.42 1.08 -0.48
CA MET A 143 15.19 0.59 0.15
C MET A 143 13.99 1.35 -0.43
N ALA A 144 13.28 0.70 -1.35
CA ALA A 144 12.13 1.25 -2.05
C ALA A 144 10.81 0.91 -1.33
N VAL A 145 9.93 1.87 -1.21
CA VAL A 145 8.57 1.65 -0.69
C VAL A 145 7.72 0.99 -1.76
N LEU A 146 7.12 -0.15 -1.43
CA LEU A 146 6.45 -1.01 -2.38
C LEU A 146 4.97 -1.23 -2.04
N GLY A 147 4.20 -0.16 -2.14
CA GLY A 147 2.73 -0.20 -2.17
C GLY A 147 2.02 -0.79 -0.95
N ARG A 148 2.70 -0.92 0.18
CA ARG A 148 2.15 -1.43 1.45
C ARG A 148 2.50 -0.50 2.59
N TYR A 149 1.46 -0.02 3.29
CA TYR A 149 1.61 0.92 4.40
C TYR A 149 0.66 0.55 5.53
N VAL A 150 1.05 0.79 6.76
CA VAL A 150 0.16 0.94 7.92
C VAL A 150 0.41 2.34 8.45
N LEU A 151 -0.60 3.18 8.41
CA LEU A 151 -0.49 4.61 8.73
C LEU A 151 -1.37 4.96 9.92
N THR A 152 -0.92 5.91 10.70
CA THR A 152 -1.71 6.53 11.76
C THR A 152 -2.54 7.68 11.19
N PRO A 153 -3.68 8.07 11.81
CA PRO A 153 -4.59 9.07 11.27
C PRO A 153 -4.01 10.47 11.16
N GLU A 154 -2.90 10.79 11.87
CA GLU A 154 -2.19 12.06 11.78
C GLU A 154 -1.72 12.39 10.34
N ILE A 155 -1.59 11.39 9.49
CA ILE A 155 -1.26 11.59 8.08
C ILE A 155 -2.29 12.46 7.35
N PHE A 156 -3.56 12.39 7.75
CA PHE A 156 -4.62 13.15 7.10
C PHE A 156 -4.46 14.66 7.28
N GLU A 157 -4.07 15.14 8.47
CA GLU A 157 -3.79 16.56 8.70
C GLU A 157 -2.65 17.07 7.81
N LEU A 158 -1.65 16.22 7.58
CA LEU A 158 -0.53 16.56 6.72
C LEU A 158 -0.95 16.61 5.25
N LEU A 159 -1.77 15.63 4.81
CA LEU A 159 -2.30 15.57 3.45
C LEU A 159 -3.24 16.74 3.13
N GLU A 160 -4.03 17.23 4.08
CA GLU A 160 -4.91 18.41 3.90
C GLU A 160 -4.12 19.69 3.56
N THR A 161 -2.93 19.82 4.11
CA THR A 161 -2.05 20.97 3.90
C THR A 161 -0.90 20.70 2.94
N GLN A 162 -0.89 19.51 2.30
CA GLN A 162 0.18 19.08 1.41
C GLN A 162 0.09 19.81 0.07
N GLY A 163 1.18 20.49 -0.31
CA GLY A 163 1.35 21.06 -1.63
C GLY A 163 1.62 19.98 -2.70
N LYS A 164 1.65 20.40 -3.96
CA LYS A 164 2.05 19.55 -5.07
C LYS A 164 3.56 19.28 -5.02
N GLY A 165 3.95 18.04 -5.08
CA GLY A 165 5.33 17.57 -5.14
C GLY A 165 5.75 17.10 -6.53
N ALA A 166 6.55 16.05 -6.60
CA ALA A 166 7.01 15.45 -7.83
C ALA A 166 5.85 15.13 -8.79
N GLY A 167 6.02 15.46 -10.08
CA GLY A 167 4.98 15.27 -11.09
C GLY A 167 3.78 16.21 -10.98
N GLY A 168 3.79 17.21 -10.10
CA GLY A 168 2.65 18.11 -9.87
C GLY A 168 1.50 17.47 -9.07
N GLU A 169 1.76 16.37 -8.40
CA GLU A 169 0.81 15.58 -7.62
C GLU A 169 0.99 15.76 -6.11
N ILE A 170 -0.06 15.49 -5.35
CA ILE A 170 0.00 15.37 -3.89
C ILE A 170 0.57 13.98 -3.57
N GLN A 171 1.85 13.93 -3.21
CA GLN A 171 2.57 12.69 -2.98
C GLN A 171 2.39 12.20 -1.55
N LEU A 172 2.08 10.91 -1.39
CA LEU A 172 2.01 10.28 -0.07
C LEU A 172 3.39 10.25 0.62
N THR A 173 4.45 10.05 -0.16
CA THR A 173 5.84 10.07 0.32
C THR A 173 6.19 11.40 0.99
N ASP A 174 5.80 12.53 0.40
CA ASP A 174 6.05 13.86 0.98
C ASP A 174 5.28 14.07 2.29
N ALA A 175 4.05 13.55 2.38
CA ALA A 175 3.28 13.61 3.63
C ALA A 175 3.91 12.73 4.73
N ILE A 176 4.40 11.53 4.39
CA ILE A 176 5.10 10.65 5.34
C ILE A 176 6.43 11.30 5.77
N LYS A 177 7.14 11.96 4.87
CA LYS A 177 8.34 12.73 5.24
C LYS A 177 8.02 13.79 6.30
N ARG A 178 6.94 14.56 6.13
CA ARG A 178 6.49 15.53 7.14
C ARG A 178 6.01 14.86 8.45
N LEU A 179 5.50 13.63 8.36
CA LEU A 179 5.10 12.87 9.54
C LEU A 179 6.31 12.54 10.44
N LEU A 180 7.51 12.38 9.87
CA LEU A 180 8.76 12.15 10.62
C LEU A 180 9.08 13.31 11.61
N ASP A 181 8.60 14.52 11.34
CA ASP A 181 8.77 15.66 12.25
C ASP A 181 7.85 15.59 13.47
N ARG A 182 6.81 14.75 13.42
CA ARG A 182 5.78 14.63 14.48
C ARG A 182 5.89 13.33 15.27
N GLN A 183 6.27 12.24 14.61
CA GLN A 183 6.34 10.90 15.22
C GLN A 183 7.39 10.03 14.56
N ALA A 184 7.72 8.92 15.20
CA ALA A 184 8.54 7.89 14.57
C ALA A 184 7.78 7.25 13.40
N VAL A 185 8.49 6.98 12.30
CA VAL A 185 8.04 6.14 11.20
C VAL A 185 9.07 5.06 10.97
N TYR A 186 8.62 3.86 10.68
CA TYR A 186 9.49 2.71 10.44
C TYR A 186 9.31 2.18 9.02
N ALA A 187 10.38 1.62 8.47
CA ALA A 187 10.31 0.75 7.31
C ALA A 187 10.48 -0.70 7.73
N TYR A 188 9.72 -1.58 7.13
CA TYR A 188 9.85 -3.02 7.32
C TYR A 188 10.15 -3.70 5.99
N ASP A 189 11.31 -4.38 5.91
CA ASP A 189 11.71 -5.17 4.75
C ASP A 189 10.92 -6.49 4.75
N PHE A 190 9.73 -6.45 4.13
CA PHE A 190 8.80 -7.58 4.17
C PHE A 190 9.27 -8.77 3.33
N GLU A 191 8.90 -9.96 3.76
CA GLU A 191 9.11 -11.20 3.03
C GLU A 191 8.00 -11.43 2.02
N GLY A 192 8.38 -11.94 0.86
CA GLY A 192 7.46 -12.24 -0.22
C GLY A 192 8.00 -11.77 -1.57
N LYS A 193 7.49 -12.40 -2.62
CA LYS A 193 7.83 -12.03 -4.00
C LYS A 193 6.84 -10.99 -4.50
N ARG A 194 7.34 -9.81 -4.83
CA ARG A 194 6.55 -8.73 -5.42
C ARG A 194 6.46 -8.87 -6.94
N TYR A 195 5.29 -8.56 -7.46
CA TYR A 195 5.01 -8.39 -8.88
C TYR A 195 4.39 -7.02 -9.09
N ASP A 196 4.99 -6.22 -9.96
CA ASP A 196 4.46 -4.94 -10.41
C ASP A 196 3.53 -5.19 -11.60
N VAL A 197 2.23 -5.23 -11.35
CA VAL A 197 1.22 -5.51 -12.37
C VAL A 197 0.76 -4.23 -13.11
N GLY A 198 1.23 -3.06 -12.71
CA GLY A 198 1.12 -1.81 -13.46
C GLY A 198 2.00 -1.81 -14.73
N ASP A 199 3.06 -2.62 -14.74
CA ASP A 199 3.88 -2.88 -15.92
C ASP A 199 3.41 -4.12 -16.68
N LYS A 200 3.38 -4.06 -18.02
CA LYS A 200 2.92 -5.17 -18.88
C LYS A 200 3.68 -6.47 -18.64
N PHE A 201 4.99 -6.40 -18.48
CA PHE A 201 5.82 -7.58 -18.25
C PHE A 201 5.65 -8.13 -16.84
N GLY A 202 5.47 -7.24 -15.85
CA GLY A 202 5.14 -7.59 -14.48
C GLY A 202 3.79 -8.29 -14.37
N PHE A 203 2.78 -7.81 -15.10
CA PHE A 203 1.46 -8.46 -15.19
C PHE A 203 1.56 -9.89 -15.74
N ILE A 204 2.29 -10.10 -16.84
CA ILE A 204 2.52 -11.44 -17.41
C ILE A 204 3.21 -12.35 -16.39
N LYS A 205 4.26 -11.85 -15.72
CA LYS A 205 4.98 -12.63 -14.70
C LYS A 205 4.11 -13.01 -13.49
N ALA A 206 3.15 -12.17 -13.14
CA ALA A 206 2.25 -12.45 -12.02
C ALA A 206 1.18 -13.50 -12.39
N THR A 207 0.90 -13.67 -13.67
CA THR A 207 -0.15 -14.56 -14.19
C THR A 207 0.37 -15.99 -14.43
N ILE A 208 1.68 -16.19 -14.62
CA ILE A 208 2.35 -17.48 -14.83
C ILE A 208 2.80 -18.08 -13.48
#